data_ff5fa6f06d39765156ae530d21a9deeb
#
_entry.id   ff5fa6f06d39765156ae530d21a9deeb
#
_cell.length_a   1.000
_cell.length_b   1.000
_cell.length_c   1.000
_cell.angle_alpha   90.00
_cell.angle_beta   90.00
_cell.angle_gamma   90.00
#
_symmetry.space_group_name_H-M   'P 1'
#
loop_
_entity.id
_entity.type
_entity.pdbx_description
1 polymer ?
#
loop_
_entity_poly.entity_id
_entity_poly.type
_entity_poly.pdbx_seq_one_letter_code
_entity_poly.pdbx_strand_id
1 'polypeptide(L)'
;ALEKHVCEALQERGGDEEDAFILLDVDNFKQINDIYGHGVGDMILMRMAGILNEVFGDHSCIGRMGGDEFAVFLRDIGDRREIEEKIQKLLTEVRAEKERMHLSKEPTASVGVAFVPESGSTFVDVYRAADQALYHVKNSTKNGMAFYDFV
;
A
#
# COMPACT_ATOMS: atom_id res chain seq x y z
N ALA A 1 -0.74 -16.60 4.48
CA ALA A 1 0.00 -15.37 4.28
C ALA A 1 -0.28 -14.75 2.92
N LEU A 2 -0.08 -13.46 2.82
CA LEU A 2 -0.36 -12.70 1.59
C LEU A 2 0.44 -13.22 0.40
N GLU A 3 1.73 -13.48 0.57
CA GLU A 3 2.59 -13.97 -0.51
C GLU A 3 2.03 -15.23 -1.17
N LYS A 4 1.64 -16.19 -0.36
CA LYS A 4 1.06 -17.44 -0.87
C LYS A 4 -0.20 -17.17 -1.66
N HIS A 5 -1.06 -16.31 -1.14
CA HIS A 5 -2.31 -15.93 -1.79
C HIS A 5 -2.07 -15.29 -3.15
N VAL A 6 -1.11 -14.37 -3.20
CA VAL A 6 -0.74 -13.69 -4.44
C VAL A 6 -0.14 -14.69 -5.45
N CYS A 7 0.75 -15.57 -5.00
CA CYS A 7 1.34 -16.59 -5.86
C CYS A 7 0.27 -17.48 -6.49
N GLU A 8 -0.71 -17.93 -5.70
CA GLU A 8 -1.82 -18.75 -6.19
C GLU A 8 -2.66 -17.97 -7.21
N ALA A 9 -2.97 -16.71 -6.89
CA ALA A 9 -3.74 -15.86 -7.79
C ALA A 9 -3.04 -15.63 -9.12
N LEU A 10 -1.72 -15.43 -9.10
CA LEU A 10 -0.93 -15.22 -10.31
C LEU A 10 -0.91 -16.47 -11.19
N GLN A 11 -0.92 -17.66 -10.59
CA GLN A 11 -0.98 -18.92 -11.33
C GLN A 11 -2.35 -19.17 -11.96
N GLU A 12 -3.41 -18.71 -11.33
CA GLU A 12 -4.80 -18.93 -11.75
C GLU A 12 -5.33 -17.89 -12.72
N ARG A 13 -4.59 -16.82 -12.95
CA ARG A 13 -5.14 -15.66 -13.67
C ARG A 13 -5.47 -15.97 -15.13
N GLY A 14 -6.57 -15.38 -15.62
CA GLY A 14 -6.98 -15.44 -17.01
C GLY A 14 -6.19 -14.47 -17.89
N GLY A 15 -6.42 -14.55 -19.21
CA GLY A 15 -5.59 -13.86 -20.18
C GLY A 15 -5.71 -12.35 -20.21
N ASP A 16 -6.92 -11.82 -20.02
CA ASP A 16 -7.21 -10.40 -20.26
C ASP A 16 -7.37 -9.56 -19.00
N GLU A 17 -7.23 -10.17 -17.83
CA GLU A 17 -7.36 -9.47 -16.57
C GLU A 17 -6.13 -8.61 -16.28
N GLU A 18 -6.37 -7.47 -15.66
CA GLU A 18 -5.29 -6.67 -15.06
C GLU A 18 -5.46 -6.72 -13.55
N ASP A 19 -4.39 -7.02 -12.85
CA ASP A 19 -4.36 -7.05 -11.40
C ASP A 19 -3.43 -5.96 -10.90
N ALA A 20 -3.57 -5.56 -9.64
CA ALA A 20 -2.70 -4.56 -9.02
C ALA A 20 -2.10 -5.09 -7.74
N PHE A 21 -0.81 -4.84 -7.55
CA PHE A 21 -0.12 -5.08 -6.30
C PHE A 21 0.34 -3.75 -5.74
N ILE A 22 -0.13 -3.42 -4.54
CA ILE A 22 0.10 -2.14 -3.89
C ILE A 22 0.96 -2.38 -2.65
N LEU A 23 2.06 -1.64 -2.57
CA LEU A 23 2.96 -1.70 -1.43
C LEU A 23 3.01 -0.32 -0.79
N LEU A 24 2.89 -0.25 0.53
CA LEU A 24 2.84 1.03 1.22
C LEU A 24 3.45 0.93 2.61
N ASP A 25 3.91 2.06 3.12
CA ASP A 25 4.33 2.15 4.50
C ASP A 25 4.05 3.55 5.07
N VAL A 26 4.12 3.65 6.39
CA VAL A 26 3.95 4.92 7.10
C VAL A 26 5.25 5.70 7.03
N ASP A 27 5.17 6.95 6.57
CA ASP A 27 6.35 7.80 6.47
C ASP A 27 6.89 8.15 7.86
N ASN A 28 8.21 8.09 8.00
CA ASN A 28 8.90 8.46 9.23
C ASN A 28 8.38 7.72 10.47
N PHE A 29 8.03 6.45 10.31
CA PHE A 29 7.43 5.66 11.38
C PHE A 29 8.35 5.55 12.60
N LYS A 30 9.66 5.45 12.41
CA LYS A 30 10.62 5.44 13.50
C LYS A 30 10.54 6.71 14.33
N GLN A 31 10.41 7.87 13.67
CA GLN A 31 10.26 9.15 14.36
C GLN A 31 8.96 9.21 15.16
N ILE A 32 7.89 8.63 14.64
CA ILE A 32 6.62 8.54 15.36
C ILE A 32 6.80 7.77 16.66
N ASN A 33 7.46 6.64 16.61
CA ASN A 33 7.77 5.85 17.81
C ASN A 33 8.65 6.65 18.78
N ASP A 34 9.64 7.35 18.26
CA ASP A 34 10.57 8.13 19.09
C ASP A 34 9.87 9.31 19.79
N ILE A 35 8.93 9.97 19.11
CA ILE A 35 8.22 11.14 19.66
C ILE A 35 7.06 10.72 20.57
N TYR A 36 6.24 9.77 20.14
CA TYR A 36 4.97 9.44 20.81
C TYR A 36 5.01 8.12 21.57
N GLY A 37 6.06 7.31 21.38
CA GLY A 37 6.18 5.99 21.98
C GLY A 37 5.60 4.88 21.10
N HIS A 38 6.00 3.65 21.42
CA HIS A 38 5.61 2.48 20.63
C HIS A 38 4.10 2.19 20.66
N GLY A 39 3.43 2.56 21.77
CA GLY A 39 1.99 2.40 21.87
C GLY A 39 1.23 3.19 20.80
N VAL A 40 1.64 4.43 20.55
CA VAL A 40 1.04 5.26 19.49
C VAL A 40 1.40 4.69 18.13
N GLY A 41 2.66 4.27 17.92
CA GLY A 41 3.07 3.64 16.67
C GLY A 41 2.22 2.40 16.36
N ASP A 42 2.00 1.54 17.35
CA ASP A 42 1.15 0.36 17.21
C ASP A 42 -0.28 0.74 16.84
N MET A 43 -0.83 1.78 17.47
CA MET A 43 -2.16 2.29 17.12
C MET A 43 -2.24 2.76 15.68
N ILE A 44 -1.22 3.47 15.20
CA ILE A 44 -1.17 3.93 13.82
C ILE A 44 -1.19 2.75 12.86
N LEU A 45 -0.43 1.69 13.16
CA LEU A 45 -0.45 0.48 12.33
C LEU A 45 -1.81 -0.20 12.34
N MET A 46 -2.48 -0.26 13.47
CA MET A 46 -3.83 -0.81 13.56
C MET A 46 -4.83 0.02 12.76
N ARG A 47 -4.73 1.34 12.85
CA ARG A 47 -5.56 2.25 12.06
C ARG A 47 -5.32 2.09 10.57
N MET A 48 -4.05 1.94 10.18
CA MET A 48 -3.69 1.69 8.79
C MET A 48 -4.39 0.44 8.26
N ALA A 49 -4.34 -0.65 9.00
CA ALA A 49 -5.03 -1.89 8.61
C ALA A 49 -6.53 -1.67 8.44
N GLY A 50 -7.15 -0.94 9.36
CA GLY A 50 -8.57 -0.60 9.27
C GLY A 50 -8.90 0.24 8.04
N ILE A 51 -8.10 1.26 7.76
CA ILE A 51 -8.28 2.12 6.59
C ILE A 51 -8.16 1.31 5.31
N LEU A 52 -7.18 0.42 5.22
CA LEU A 52 -7.01 -0.43 4.05
C LEU A 52 -8.24 -1.30 3.80
N ASN A 53 -8.80 -1.89 4.86
CA ASN A 53 -10.01 -2.69 4.75
C ASN A 53 -11.20 -1.86 4.28
N GLU A 54 -11.35 -0.64 4.78
CA GLU A 54 -12.44 0.25 4.37
C GLU A 54 -12.31 0.67 2.91
N VAL A 55 -11.10 1.05 2.49
CA VAL A 55 -10.86 1.60 1.16
C VAL A 55 -10.92 0.52 0.09
N PHE A 56 -10.28 -0.64 0.32
CA PHE A 56 -10.16 -1.67 -0.71
C PHE A 56 -11.22 -2.77 -0.61
N GLY A 57 -11.79 -2.99 0.56
CA GLY A 57 -12.93 -3.86 0.73
C GLY A 57 -12.64 -5.36 0.65
N ASP A 58 -13.71 -6.13 0.52
CA ASP A 58 -13.69 -7.59 0.68
C ASP A 58 -13.06 -8.32 -0.50
N HIS A 59 -12.94 -7.68 -1.66
CA HIS A 59 -12.39 -8.31 -2.87
C HIS A 59 -10.87 -8.14 -2.99
N SER A 60 -10.24 -7.67 -1.92
CA SER A 60 -8.80 -7.49 -1.87
C SER A 60 -8.18 -8.47 -0.91
N CYS A 61 -6.89 -8.73 -1.11
CA CYS A 61 -6.07 -9.46 -0.15
C CYS A 61 -5.12 -8.46 0.48
N ILE A 62 -5.21 -8.28 1.79
CA ILE A 62 -4.44 -7.28 2.52
C ILE A 62 -3.55 -8.01 3.53
N GLY A 63 -2.29 -7.61 3.61
CA GLY A 63 -1.37 -8.17 4.59
C GLY A 63 -0.32 -7.19 5.03
N ARG A 64 0.24 -7.47 6.20
CA ARG A 64 1.40 -6.73 6.70
C ARG A 64 2.65 -7.51 6.32
N MET A 65 3.55 -6.86 5.61
CA MET A 65 4.77 -7.52 5.12
C MET A 65 5.86 -7.57 6.17
N GLY A 66 5.86 -6.61 7.07
CA GLY A 66 6.83 -6.52 8.15
C GLY A 66 6.96 -5.07 8.61
N GLY A 67 7.31 -4.85 9.88
CA GLY A 67 7.46 -3.50 10.40
C GLY A 67 6.24 -2.63 10.13
N ASP A 68 6.45 -1.57 9.36
CA ASP A 68 5.42 -0.61 8.98
C ASP A 68 4.96 -0.75 7.52
N GLU A 69 5.30 -1.87 6.87
CA GLU A 69 4.98 -2.12 5.47
C GLU A 69 3.74 -3.01 5.32
N PHE A 70 2.81 -2.55 4.48
CA PHE A 70 1.58 -3.27 4.13
C PHE A 70 1.52 -3.51 2.63
N ALA A 71 0.79 -4.53 2.24
CA ALA A 71 0.55 -4.82 0.83
C ALA A 71 -0.93 -5.14 0.60
N VAL A 72 -1.39 -4.78 -0.59
CA VAL A 72 -2.76 -5.07 -1.04
C VAL A 72 -2.67 -5.66 -2.44
N PHE A 73 -3.35 -6.79 -2.64
CA PHE A 73 -3.47 -7.38 -3.96
C PHE A 73 -4.92 -7.33 -4.41
N LEU A 74 -5.14 -6.80 -5.61
CA LEU A 74 -6.47 -6.67 -6.22
C LEU A 74 -6.50 -7.40 -7.55
N ARG A 75 -7.47 -8.27 -7.72
CA ARG A 75 -7.67 -9.00 -8.97
C ARG A 75 -8.68 -8.27 -9.85
N ASP A 76 -8.44 -8.31 -11.16
CA ASP A 76 -9.37 -7.83 -12.18
C ASP A 76 -9.86 -6.41 -11.88
N ILE A 77 -8.93 -5.49 -11.88
CA ILE A 77 -9.18 -4.12 -11.40
C ILE A 77 -10.04 -3.26 -12.33
N GLY A 78 -10.11 -3.61 -13.62
CA GLY A 78 -10.83 -2.80 -14.60
C GLY A 78 -10.10 -1.52 -14.96
N ASP A 79 -10.38 -0.43 -14.26
CA ASP A 79 -9.81 0.89 -14.58
C ASP A 79 -8.75 1.30 -13.54
N ARG A 80 -7.55 1.64 -14.02
CA ARG A 80 -6.46 2.09 -13.15
C ARG A 80 -6.81 3.38 -12.38
N ARG A 81 -7.70 4.20 -12.90
CA ARG A 81 -8.14 5.42 -12.21
C ARG A 81 -8.86 5.12 -10.90
N GLU A 82 -9.57 4.01 -10.84
CA GLU A 82 -10.22 3.59 -9.59
C GLU A 82 -9.19 3.28 -8.51
N ILE A 83 -8.06 2.69 -8.91
CA ILE A 83 -6.96 2.43 -7.98
C ILE A 83 -6.38 3.73 -7.46
N GLU A 84 -6.14 4.69 -8.34
CA GLU A 84 -5.62 6.00 -7.96
C GLU A 84 -6.57 6.72 -7.00
N GLU A 85 -7.86 6.72 -7.29
CA GLU A 85 -8.87 7.34 -6.43
C GLU A 85 -8.91 6.70 -5.04
N LYS A 86 -8.85 5.38 -4.98
CA LYS A 86 -8.81 4.66 -3.71
C LYS A 86 -7.57 4.98 -2.90
N ILE A 87 -6.42 5.07 -3.57
CA ILE A 87 -5.18 5.44 -2.90
C ILE A 87 -5.23 6.88 -2.39
N GLN A 88 -5.79 7.80 -3.15
CA GLN A 88 -5.95 9.17 -2.68
C GLN A 88 -6.85 9.23 -1.45
N LYS A 89 -7.91 8.45 -1.44
CA LYS A 89 -8.77 8.33 -0.26
C LYS A 89 -8.01 7.76 0.93
N LEU A 90 -7.21 6.72 0.71
CA LEU A 90 -6.35 6.13 1.74
C LEU A 90 -5.42 7.19 2.33
N LEU A 91 -4.74 7.94 1.49
CA LEU A 91 -3.79 8.97 1.94
C LEU A 91 -4.49 10.05 2.76
N THR A 92 -5.68 10.46 2.35
CA THR A 92 -6.49 11.43 3.08
C THR A 92 -6.89 10.91 4.46
N GLU A 93 -7.32 9.64 4.52
CA GLU A 93 -7.70 9.02 5.79
C GLU A 93 -6.53 8.86 6.75
N VAL A 94 -5.35 8.55 6.22
CA VAL A 94 -4.13 8.45 7.05
C VAL A 94 -3.81 9.81 7.67
N ARG A 95 -3.86 10.89 6.88
CA ARG A 95 -3.61 12.24 7.40
C ARG A 95 -4.64 12.65 8.45
N ALA A 96 -5.89 12.19 8.30
CA ALA A 96 -6.96 12.50 9.23
C ALA A 96 -6.75 11.90 10.62
N GLU A 97 -5.84 10.93 10.76
CA GLU A 97 -5.52 10.37 12.07
C GLU A 97 -4.86 11.40 13.01
N LYS A 98 -4.31 12.48 12.48
CA LYS A 98 -3.83 13.59 13.31
C LYS A 98 -4.91 14.07 14.27
N GLU A 99 -6.10 14.30 13.75
CA GLU A 99 -7.23 14.78 14.57
C GLU A 99 -7.78 13.68 15.48
N ARG A 100 -7.94 12.47 14.92
CA ARG A 100 -8.51 11.34 15.66
C ARG A 100 -7.64 10.90 16.83
N MET A 101 -6.33 10.98 16.69
CA MET A 101 -5.38 10.54 17.70
C MET A 101 -4.75 11.71 18.47
N HIS A 102 -5.17 12.94 18.18
CA HIS A 102 -4.64 14.15 18.82
C HIS A 102 -3.13 14.27 18.70
N LEU A 103 -2.61 14.04 17.50
CA LEU A 103 -1.17 14.11 17.22
C LEU A 103 -0.77 15.54 16.91
N SER A 104 0.48 15.90 17.23
CA SER A 104 1.04 17.21 16.92
C SER A 104 1.41 17.33 15.44
N LYS A 105 1.74 16.21 14.80
CA LYS A 105 2.09 16.16 13.38
C LYS A 105 1.16 15.20 12.64
N GLU A 106 0.89 15.52 11.40
CA GLU A 106 0.08 14.72 10.51
C GLU A 106 0.85 13.47 10.08
N PRO A 107 0.32 12.26 10.34
CA PRO A 107 0.94 11.06 9.78
C PRO A 107 0.67 10.99 8.28
N THR A 108 1.64 10.49 7.53
CA THR A 108 1.52 10.32 6.08
C THR A 108 1.99 8.93 5.68
N ALA A 109 1.62 8.52 4.48
CA ALA A 109 2.04 7.24 3.92
C ALA A 109 2.54 7.44 2.49
N SER A 110 3.43 6.57 2.07
CA SER A 110 3.90 6.51 0.69
C SER A 110 3.50 5.18 0.08
N VAL A 111 3.12 5.20 -1.20
CA VAL A 111 2.50 4.05 -1.88
C VAL A 111 3.16 3.83 -3.23
N GLY A 112 3.51 2.57 -3.52
CA GLY A 112 3.97 2.14 -4.83
C GLY A 112 3.03 1.09 -5.39
N VAL A 113 2.75 1.16 -6.68
CA VAL A 113 1.80 0.26 -7.36
C VAL A 113 2.45 -0.39 -8.56
N ALA A 114 2.30 -1.70 -8.67
CA ALA A 114 2.68 -2.47 -9.86
C ALA A 114 1.44 -3.16 -10.42
N PHE A 115 1.39 -3.30 -11.73
CA PHE A 115 0.27 -3.94 -12.42
C PHE A 115 0.70 -5.26 -13.03
N VAL A 116 -0.20 -6.23 -13.02
CA VAL A 116 0.02 -7.55 -13.60
C VAL A 116 -0.85 -7.63 -14.87
N PRO A 117 -0.31 -8.07 -16.00
CA PRO A 117 1.01 -8.68 -16.23
C PRO A 117 2.14 -7.70 -16.58
N GLU A 118 1.86 -6.41 -16.66
CA GLU A 118 2.85 -5.41 -17.13
C GLU A 118 4.16 -5.46 -16.35
N SER A 119 4.09 -5.57 -15.03
CA SER A 119 5.27 -5.57 -14.15
C SER A 119 5.87 -6.95 -13.91
N GLY A 120 5.26 -7.99 -14.46
CA GLY A 120 5.73 -9.36 -14.32
C GLY A 120 4.62 -10.33 -13.97
N SER A 121 4.98 -11.61 -13.88
CA SER A 121 4.03 -12.70 -13.63
C SER A 121 4.33 -13.49 -12.36
N THR A 122 5.38 -13.14 -11.63
CA THR A 122 5.73 -13.78 -10.36
C THR A 122 5.63 -12.76 -9.22
N PHE A 123 5.47 -13.28 -8.01
CA PHE A 123 5.45 -12.43 -6.81
C PHE A 123 6.72 -11.59 -6.70
N VAL A 124 7.89 -12.20 -6.95
CA VAL A 124 9.17 -11.49 -6.87
C VAL A 124 9.21 -10.29 -7.82
N ASP A 125 8.78 -10.48 -9.06
CA ASP A 125 8.79 -9.42 -10.06
C ASP A 125 7.84 -8.28 -9.68
N VAL A 126 6.64 -8.63 -9.26
CA VAL A 126 5.60 -7.67 -8.92
C VAL A 126 5.97 -6.90 -7.65
N TYR A 127 6.49 -7.61 -6.65
CA TYR A 127 6.96 -6.97 -5.42
C TYR A 127 8.09 -5.99 -5.71
N ARG A 128 9.07 -6.42 -6.52
CA ARG A 128 10.21 -5.56 -6.88
C ARG A 128 9.76 -4.29 -7.59
N ALA A 129 8.81 -4.40 -8.50
CA ALA A 129 8.28 -3.26 -9.24
C ALA A 129 7.56 -2.28 -8.30
N ALA A 130 6.69 -2.78 -7.44
CA ALA A 130 5.99 -1.96 -6.46
C ALA A 130 6.97 -1.30 -5.48
N ASP A 131 8.00 -2.04 -5.06
CA ASP A 131 9.02 -1.54 -4.15
C ASP A 131 9.82 -0.39 -4.78
N GLN A 132 10.16 -0.51 -6.07
CA GLN A 132 10.86 0.56 -6.79
C GLN A 132 9.99 1.82 -6.89
N ALA A 133 8.69 1.65 -7.16
CA ALA A 133 7.77 2.77 -7.19
C ALA A 133 7.64 3.44 -5.82
N LEU A 134 7.55 2.64 -4.77
CA LEU A 134 7.50 3.13 -3.39
C LEU A 134 8.78 3.89 -3.03
N TYR A 135 9.93 3.34 -3.37
CA TYR A 135 11.22 3.98 -3.15
C TYR A 135 11.28 5.35 -3.82
N HIS A 136 10.77 5.45 -5.04
CA HIS A 136 10.72 6.73 -5.76
C HIS A 136 9.91 7.78 -4.98
N VAL A 137 8.74 7.41 -4.46
CA VAL A 137 7.92 8.31 -3.64
C VAL A 137 8.64 8.72 -2.37
N LYS A 138 9.27 7.76 -1.70
CA LYS A 138 10.02 8.00 -0.46
C LYS A 138 11.19 8.97 -0.64
N ASN A 139 11.82 8.93 -1.80
CA ASN A 139 12.97 9.80 -2.11
C ASN A 139 12.59 11.10 -2.81
N SER A 140 11.32 11.37 -2.97
CA SER A 140 10.84 12.63 -3.53
C SER A 140 9.96 13.37 -2.52
N THR A 141 8.66 13.26 -2.65
CA THR A 141 7.71 14.04 -1.84
C THR A 141 7.27 13.36 -0.56
N LYS A 142 7.38 12.02 -0.46
CA LYS A 142 6.64 11.22 0.51
C LYS A 142 5.15 11.56 0.40
N ASN A 143 4.30 11.04 1.27
CA ASN A 143 2.87 11.36 1.29
C ASN A 143 2.28 11.39 -0.12
N GLY A 144 2.42 10.29 -0.84
CA GLY A 144 1.96 10.22 -2.22
C GLY A 144 2.03 8.82 -2.76
N MET A 145 1.85 8.71 -4.06
CA MET A 145 1.87 7.43 -4.74
C MET A 145 2.61 7.52 -6.08
N ALA A 146 3.07 6.38 -6.56
CA ALA A 146 3.60 6.24 -7.90
C ALA A 146 3.22 4.88 -8.46
N PHE A 147 2.89 4.84 -9.74
CA PHE A 147 2.77 3.60 -10.48
C PHE A 147 4.16 3.23 -11.00
N TYR A 148 4.48 1.94 -10.94
CA TYR A 148 5.71 1.48 -11.56
C TYR A 148 5.60 1.64 -13.06
N ASP A 149 6.55 2.36 -13.65
CA ASP A 149 6.58 2.64 -15.07
C ASP A 149 7.86 2.06 -15.67
N PHE A 150 7.70 1.38 -16.78
CA PHE A 150 8.76 0.70 -17.50
C PHE A 150 9.52 1.70 -18.39
N VAL A 151 10.28 2.54 -17.78
CA VAL A 151 11.08 3.46 -18.62
C VAL A 151 12.54 3.15 -18.52
#